data_b02c6b8d45679c61e7d3935854f49a57
#
_entry.id   b02c6b8d45679c61e7d3935854f49a57
#
_cell.length_a   1.000
_cell.length_b   1.000
_cell.length_c   1.000
_cell.angle_alpha   90.00
_cell.angle_beta   90.00
_cell.angle_gamma   90.00
#
_symmetry.space_group_name_H-M   'P 1'
#
loop_
_entity.id
_entity.type
_entity.pdbx_description
1 polymer ?
#
loop_
_entity_poly.entity_id
_entity_poly.type
_entity_poly.pdbx_seq_one_letter_code
_entity_poly.pdbx_strand_id
1 'polypeptide(L)'
;MNQALALNGLSVAFGGFKAIKNVSLSVASGELRVLLGANGAGKTTLMDLISGKIRSTDGSVRVFGHDITNWPEHRIARAGIGRKFQIPSVFRDLTVEQNIQVACCNKHPSVFANLRFGVSAEQRRRIAEILDLTGLVSVARKTAAFLSHGQTQWLELGMLMAQDPKVILLDEPTAGMTHAETSKTADIINRLKGRHTLLVVEHDMGFVREIAQHITVLHLGEVLAEGSVAEIETDARVRAAYLGSKGIS
;
A
#
# COMPACT_ATOMS: atom_id res chain seq x y z
N MET A 1 -5.73 -21.95 -2.95
CA MET A 1 -6.09 -20.58 -2.55
C MET A 1 -5.94 -19.67 -3.75
N ASN A 2 -6.85 -18.71 -3.95
CA ASN A 2 -6.80 -17.83 -5.13
C ASN A 2 -5.72 -16.77 -4.89
N GLN A 3 -4.64 -16.77 -5.70
CA GLN A 3 -3.55 -15.80 -5.59
C GLN A 3 -4.00 -14.46 -6.15
N ALA A 4 -3.89 -13.39 -5.36
CA ALA A 4 -4.18 -12.03 -5.81
C ALA A 4 -2.96 -11.37 -6.45
N LEU A 5 -1.76 -11.60 -5.90
CA LEU A 5 -0.49 -11.11 -6.43
C LEU A 5 0.53 -12.24 -6.44
N ALA A 6 1.22 -12.43 -7.54
CA ALA A 6 2.33 -13.37 -7.66
C ALA A 6 3.51 -12.74 -8.40
N LEU A 7 4.67 -12.83 -7.81
CA LEU A 7 5.97 -12.49 -8.39
C LEU A 7 6.74 -13.77 -8.62
N ASN A 8 7.29 -13.97 -9.83
CA ASN A 8 8.05 -15.16 -10.17
C ASN A 8 9.40 -14.76 -10.72
N GLY A 9 10.45 -15.01 -9.96
CA GLY A 9 11.84 -14.77 -10.35
C GLY A 9 12.15 -13.31 -10.70
N LEU A 10 11.43 -12.35 -10.10
CA LEU A 10 11.50 -10.94 -10.46
C LEU A 10 12.88 -10.37 -10.16
N SER A 11 13.49 -9.71 -11.15
CA SER A 11 14.82 -9.11 -11.02
C SER A 11 14.86 -7.74 -11.68
N VAL A 12 15.71 -6.85 -11.14
CA VAL A 12 16.05 -5.57 -11.78
C VAL A 12 17.48 -5.18 -11.45
N ALA A 13 18.17 -4.63 -12.45
CA ALA A 13 19.52 -4.09 -12.31
C ALA A 13 19.60 -2.64 -12.82
N PHE A 14 20.38 -1.83 -12.13
CA PHE A 14 20.68 -0.44 -12.48
C PHE A 14 22.20 -0.28 -12.62
N GLY A 15 22.69 0.04 -13.83
CA GLY A 15 24.12 0.26 -14.06
C GLY A 15 25.02 -0.89 -13.56
N GLY A 16 24.58 -2.14 -13.68
CA GLY A 16 25.31 -3.32 -13.20
C GLY A 16 25.02 -3.73 -11.74
N PHE A 17 24.42 -2.88 -10.93
CA PHE A 17 23.97 -3.22 -9.59
C PHE A 17 22.58 -3.88 -9.62
N LYS A 18 22.49 -5.13 -9.14
CA LYS A 18 21.22 -5.85 -9.02
C LYS A 18 20.52 -5.45 -7.73
N ALA A 19 19.48 -4.60 -7.85
CA ALA A 19 18.69 -4.12 -6.72
C ALA A 19 17.64 -5.15 -6.26
N ILE A 20 17.10 -5.95 -7.18
CA ILE A 20 16.23 -7.12 -6.91
C ILE A 20 16.79 -8.31 -7.67
N LYS A 21 16.85 -9.46 -6.99
CA LYS A 21 17.52 -10.68 -7.48
C LYS A 21 16.60 -11.88 -7.29
N ASN A 22 15.97 -12.31 -8.37
CA ASN A 22 15.16 -13.53 -8.42
C ASN A 22 14.11 -13.64 -7.30
N VAL A 23 13.40 -12.51 -7.01
CA VAL A 23 12.38 -12.47 -5.96
C VAL A 23 11.11 -13.17 -6.44
N SER A 24 10.70 -14.19 -5.69
CA SER A 24 9.42 -14.86 -5.84
C SER A 24 8.60 -14.66 -4.58
N LEU A 25 7.34 -14.23 -4.73
CA LEU A 25 6.42 -13.91 -3.65
C LEU A 25 5.00 -14.19 -4.10
N SER A 26 4.20 -14.79 -3.24
CA SER A 26 2.78 -15.03 -3.49
C SER A 26 1.93 -14.49 -2.35
N VAL A 27 0.93 -13.65 -2.68
CA VAL A 27 -0.02 -13.09 -1.73
C VAL A 27 -1.42 -13.59 -2.08
N ALA A 28 -2.09 -14.22 -1.11
CA ALA A 28 -3.43 -14.74 -1.30
C ALA A 28 -4.48 -13.60 -1.37
N SER A 29 -5.63 -13.87 -1.99
CA SER A 29 -6.72 -12.89 -2.02
C SER A 29 -7.22 -12.59 -0.61
N GLY A 30 -7.31 -11.31 -0.26
CA GLY A 30 -7.71 -10.82 1.06
C GLY A 30 -6.62 -10.89 2.14
N GLU A 31 -5.43 -11.40 1.81
CA GLU A 31 -4.29 -11.44 2.73
C GLU A 31 -3.69 -10.06 2.95
N LEU A 32 -3.21 -9.80 4.18
CA LEU A 32 -2.29 -8.72 4.48
C LEU A 32 -0.88 -9.31 4.64
N ARG A 33 -0.01 -8.96 3.70
CA ARG A 33 1.41 -9.30 3.71
C ARG A 33 2.24 -8.08 4.06
N VAL A 34 3.13 -8.22 5.03
CA VAL A 34 4.14 -7.18 5.32
C VAL A 34 5.45 -7.54 4.64
N LEU A 35 6.01 -6.59 3.90
CA LEU A 35 7.36 -6.65 3.35
C LEU A 35 8.30 -5.92 4.29
N LEU A 36 9.04 -6.67 5.06
CA LEU A 36 10.01 -6.20 6.04
C LEU A 36 11.42 -6.18 5.44
N GLY A 37 12.27 -5.24 5.84
CA GLY A 37 13.66 -5.18 5.37
C GLY A 37 14.35 -3.90 5.82
N ALA A 38 15.67 -3.94 6.00
CA ALA A 38 16.49 -2.76 6.30
C ALA A 38 16.41 -1.73 5.15
N ASN A 39 16.87 -0.51 5.41
CA ASN A 39 17.03 0.50 4.36
C ASN A 39 18.01 -0.04 3.30
N GLY A 40 17.65 0.13 2.02
CA GLY A 40 18.42 -0.42 0.91
C GLY A 40 18.18 -1.92 0.62
N ALA A 41 17.30 -2.62 1.36
CA ALA A 41 16.97 -4.03 1.10
C ALA A 41 16.25 -4.26 -0.25
N GLY A 42 15.72 -3.21 -0.90
CA GLY A 42 15.03 -3.30 -2.18
C GLY A 42 13.51 -3.17 -2.10
N LYS A 43 12.94 -2.88 -0.91
CA LYS A 43 11.48 -2.82 -0.68
C LYS A 43 10.75 -1.87 -1.62
N THR A 44 11.17 -0.60 -1.67
CA THR A 44 10.57 0.41 -2.56
C THR A 44 10.78 0.04 -4.03
N THR A 45 11.94 -0.51 -4.38
CA THR A 45 12.21 -1.02 -5.74
C THR A 45 11.24 -2.14 -6.12
N LEU A 46 10.95 -3.06 -5.21
CA LEU A 46 9.97 -4.12 -5.44
C LEU A 46 8.56 -3.55 -5.64
N MET A 47 8.16 -2.57 -4.82
CA MET A 47 6.89 -1.85 -4.98
C MET A 47 6.81 -1.10 -6.32
N ASP A 48 7.93 -0.48 -6.75
CA ASP A 48 8.05 0.22 -8.04
C ASP A 48 7.90 -0.73 -9.23
N LEU A 49 8.45 -1.96 -9.12
CA LEU A 49 8.27 -3.02 -10.12
C LEU A 49 6.81 -3.48 -10.22
N ILE A 50 6.15 -3.73 -9.09
CA ILE A 50 4.76 -4.18 -9.05
C ILE A 50 3.82 -3.11 -9.60
N SER A 51 4.08 -1.83 -9.30
CA SER A 51 3.24 -0.71 -9.76
C SER A 51 3.55 -0.24 -11.18
N GLY A 52 4.61 -0.77 -11.84
CA GLY A 52 4.99 -0.40 -13.21
C GLY A 52 5.76 0.90 -13.34
N LYS A 53 6.19 1.51 -12.23
CA LYS A 53 7.01 2.72 -12.21
C LYS A 53 8.41 2.46 -12.78
N ILE A 54 8.94 1.24 -12.58
CA ILE A 54 10.17 0.75 -13.20
C ILE A 54 9.90 -0.59 -13.88
N ARG A 55 10.74 -0.96 -14.85
CA ARG A 55 10.64 -2.21 -15.58
C ARG A 55 11.58 -3.26 -14.99
N SER A 56 11.10 -4.50 -14.87
CA SER A 56 11.93 -5.64 -14.54
C SER A 56 12.85 -6.00 -15.70
N THR A 57 14.03 -6.51 -15.37
CA THR A 57 14.96 -7.11 -16.36
C THR A 57 14.64 -8.58 -16.59
N ASP A 58 14.07 -9.25 -15.57
CA ASP A 58 13.72 -10.66 -15.59
C ASP A 58 12.50 -10.95 -14.71
N GLY A 59 11.89 -12.12 -14.92
CA GLY A 59 10.77 -12.59 -14.14
C GLY A 59 9.42 -12.01 -14.57
N SER A 60 8.39 -12.26 -13.76
CA SER A 60 7.02 -11.83 -14.07
C SER A 60 6.24 -11.38 -12.84
N VAL A 61 5.27 -10.48 -13.07
CA VAL A 61 4.29 -10.02 -12.09
C VAL A 61 2.90 -10.41 -12.59
N ARG A 62 2.13 -11.11 -11.75
CA ARG A 62 0.76 -11.51 -12.06
C ARG A 62 -0.21 -11.01 -11.00
N VAL A 63 -1.38 -10.55 -11.43
CA VAL A 63 -2.49 -10.13 -10.58
C VAL A 63 -3.74 -10.91 -10.95
N PHE A 64 -4.29 -11.67 -10.00
CA PHE A 64 -5.40 -12.59 -10.24
C PHE A 64 -5.18 -13.49 -11.46
N GLY A 65 -3.95 -14.00 -11.64
CA GLY A 65 -3.53 -14.86 -12.74
C GLY A 65 -3.19 -14.12 -14.06
N HIS A 66 -3.56 -12.85 -14.20
CA HIS A 66 -3.23 -12.05 -15.38
C HIS A 66 -1.79 -11.52 -15.29
N ASP A 67 -1.01 -11.73 -16.33
CA ASP A 67 0.34 -11.19 -16.45
C ASP A 67 0.28 -9.68 -16.73
N ILE A 68 0.88 -8.90 -15.84
CA ILE A 68 0.96 -7.43 -15.92
C ILE A 68 2.42 -6.95 -16.01
N THR A 69 3.35 -7.86 -16.27
CA THR A 69 4.78 -7.58 -16.30
C THR A 69 5.09 -6.41 -17.22
N ASN A 70 5.81 -5.43 -16.69
CA ASN A 70 6.23 -4.24 -17.42
C ASN A 70 5.10 -3.43 -18.08
N TRP A 71 3.85 -3.58 -17.61
CA TRP A 71 2.78 -2.70 -18.04
C TRP A 71 3.00 -1.28 -17.52
N PRO A 72 2.49 -0.26 -18.20
CA PRO A 72 2.53 1.11 -17.68
C PRO A 72 1.57 1.28 -16.48
N GLU A 73 1.92 2.16 -15.56
CA GLU A 73 1.21 2.40 -14.28
C GLU A 73 -0.31 2.52 -14.44
N HIS A 74 -0.77 3.30 -15.42
CA HIS A 74 -2.21 3.52 -15.63
C HIS A 74 -2.97 2.24 -16.03
N ARG A 75 -2.33 1.27 -16.68
CA ARG A 75 -2.93 -0.03 -17.01
C ARG A 75 -2.95 -0.92 -15.78
N ILE A 76 -1.89 -0.88 -14.97
CA ILE A 76 -1.79 -1.62 -13.70
C ILE A 76 -2.85 -1.14 -12.73
N ALA A 77 -3.05 0.19 -12.62
CA ALA A 77 -4.12 0.76 -11.80
C ALA A 77 -5.51 0.27 -12.25
N ARG A 78 -5.76 0.21 -13.57
CA ARG A 78 -7.02 -0.34 -14.12
C ARG A 78 -7.17 -1.85 -13.91
N ALA A 79 -6.07 -2.58 -13.76
CA ALA A 79 -6.10 -4.01 -13.40
C ALA A 79 -6.45 -4.22 -11.91
N GLY A 80 -6.57 -3.15 -11.12
CA GLY A 80 -7.01 -3.17 -9.73
C GLY A 80 -5.89 -3.10 -8.72
N ILE A 81 -4.68 -2.67 -9.09
CA ILE A 81 -3.62 -2.33 -8.14
C ILE A 81 -3.71 -0.85 -7.80
N GLY A 82 -3.92 -0.55 -6.52
CA GLY A 82 -3.81 0.79 -5.97
C GLY A 82 -2.51 0.95 -5.19
N ARG A 83 -1.79 2.03 -5.40
CA ARG A 83 -0.59 2.37 -4.61
C ARG A 83 -0.73 3.72 -3.95
N LYS A 84 -0.42 3.78 -2.66
CA LYS A 84 -0.22 5.03 -1.94
C LYS A 84 1.21 5.50 -2.20
N PHE A 85 1.35 6.68 -2.78
CA PHE A 85 2.64 7.30 -3.03
C PHE A 85 3.19 7.99 -1.77
N GLN A 86 4.51 8.16 -1.69
CA GLN A 86 5.17 8.85 -0.56
C GLN A 86 4.86 10.36 -0.52
N ILE A 87 4.56 10.97 -1.67
CA ILE A 87 4.19 12.40 -1.74
C ILE A 87 2.66 12.48 -1.71
N PRO A 88 2.07 13.20 -0.75
CA PRO A 88 0.63 13.38 -0.64
C PRO A 88 0.00 13.96 -1.91
N SER A 89 -0.99 13.24 -2.46
CA SER A 89 -1.70 13.60 -3.70
C SER A 89 -3.09 14.16 -3.40
N VAL A 90 -3.24 14.98 -2.33
CA VAL A 90 -4.51 15.60 -1.98
C VAL A 90 -4.69 16.95 -2.67
N PHE A 91 -5.91 17.27 -3.07
CA PHE A 91 -6.28 18.60 -3.55
C PHE A 91 -6.45 19.53 -2.35
N ARG A 92 -5.40 20.31 -2.06
CA ARG A 92 -5.28 21.10 -0.82
C ARG A 92 -6.38 22.13 -0.63
N ASP A 93 -6.91 22.70 -1.72
CA ASP A 93 -7.94 23.72 -1.71
C ASP A 93 -9.36 23.15 -1.61
N LEU A 94 -9.52 21.83 -1.76
CA LEU A 94 -10.79 21.15 -1.61
C LEU A 94 -10.99 20.66 -0.18
N THR A 95 -12.26 20.47 0.21
CA THR A 95 -12.57 19.82 1.48
C THR A 95 -12.22 18.33 1.45
N VAL A 96 -12.15 17.69 2.62
CA VAL A 96 -11.93 16.25 2.75
C VAL A 96 -12.96 15.46 1.94
N GLU A 97 -14.23 15.78 2.08
CA GLU A 97 -15.33 15.15 1.35
C GLU A 97 -15.18 15.34 -0.17
N GLN A 98 -14.83 16.54 -0.63
CA GLN A 98 -14.61 16.82 -2.04
C GLN A 98 -13.43 16.06 -2.62
N ASN A 99 -12.32 15.87 -1.87
CA ASN A 99 -11.20 15.04 -2.29
C ASN A 99 -11.64 13.60 -2.55
N ILE A 100 -12.40 13.00 -1.63
CA ILE A 100 -12.93 11.65 -1.79
C ILE A 100 -13.92 11.59 -2.97
N GLN A 101 -14.76 12.62 -3.12
CA GLN A 101 -15.71 12.73 -4.24
C GLN A 101 -14.98 12.71 -5.59
N VAL A 102 -13.92 13.51 -5.75
CA VAL A 102 -13.09 13.51 -6.97
C VAL A 102 -12.51 12.12 -7.25
N ALA A 103 -12.00 11.43 -6.23
CA ALA A 103 -11.47 10.08 -6.38
C ALA A 103 -12.54 9.05 -6.79
N CYS A 104 -13.79 9.20 -6.35
CA CYS A 104 -14.92 8.36 -6.79
C CYS A 104 -15.29 8.56 -8.27
N CYS A 105 -14.99 9.72 -8.85
CA CYS A 105 -15.38 10.06 -10.23
C CYS A 105 -14.52 9.40 -11.32
N ASN A 106 -13.40 8.78 -10.98
CA ASN A 106 -12.45 8.19 -11.95
C ASN A 106 -13.03 7.06 -12.82
N LYS A 107 -14.23 6.57 -12.53
CA LYS A 107 -14.95 5.57 -13.35
C LYS A 107 -15.77 6.19 -14.50
N HIS A 108 -15.90 7.53 -14.58
CA HIS A 108 -16.68 8.21 -15.63
C HIS A 108 -15.85 9.32 -16.31
N PRO A 109 -15.91 9.44 -17.66
CA PRO A 109 -15.03 10.33 -18.43
C PRO A 109 -15.30 11.83 -18.27
N SER A 110 -16.25 12.27 -17.44
CA SER A 110 -16.59 13.68 -17.25
C SER A 110 -16.62 14.07 -15.78
N VAL A 111 -15.46 14.43 -15.25
CA VAL A 111 -15.31 15.00 -13.89
C VAL A 111 -16.12 16.29 -13.75
N PHE A 112 -16.20 17.12 -14.80
CA PHE A 112 -16.98 18.37 -14.84
C PHE A 112 -18.50 18.17 -14.86
N ALA A 113 -18.98 17.09 -15.46
CA ALA A 113 -20.42 16.78 -15.48
C ALA A 113 -20.91 16.43 -14.05
N ASN A 114 -20.15 15.67 -13.29
CA ASN A 114 -20.51 15.26 -11.93
C ASN A 114 -20.51 16.43 -10.91
N LEU A 115 -19.66 17.45 -11.10
CA LEU A 115 -19.72 18.68 -10.30
C LEU A 115 -21.00 19.49 -10.59
N ARG A 116 -21.56 19.39 -11.79
CA ARG A 116 -22.72 20.17 -12.24
C ARG A 116 -24.07 19.46 -12.01
N PHE A 117 -24.08 18.12 -11.99
CA PHE A 117 -25.31 17.31 -11.86
C PHE A 117 -25.55 16.73 -10.47
N GLY A 118 -24.64 17.01 -9.52
CA GLY A 118 -24.76 16.53 -8.14
C GLY A 118 -24.29 15.07 -7.95
N VAL A 119 -24.00 14.72 -6.72
CA VAL A 119 -23.52 13.39 -6.30
C VAL A 119 -24.72 12.43 -6.23
N SER A 120 -24.62 11.26 -6.87
CA SER A 120 -25.66 10.22 -6.78
C SER A 120 -25.83 9.71 -5.33
N ALA A 121 -26.96 9.10 -5.02
CA ALA A 121 -27.22 8.51 -3.71
C ALA A 121 -26.17 7.42 -3.37
N GLU A 122 -25.75 6.63 -4.35
CA GLU A 122 -24.75 5.61 -4.22
C GLU A 122 -23.35 6.21 -3.93
N GLN A 123 -22.96 7.26 -4.64
CA GLN A 123 -21.70 7.98 -4.40
C GLN A 123 -21.70 8.61 -3.00
N ARG A 124 -22.81 9.23 -2.56
CA ARG A 124 -22.91 9.79 -1.19
C ARG A 124 -22.71 8.71 -0.13
N ARG A 125 -23.35 7.54 -0.30
CA ARG A 125 -23.16 6.41 0.60
C ARG A 125 -21.70 5.97 0.63
N ARG A 126 -21.06 5.81 -0.54
CA ARG A 126 -19.65 5.40 -0.64
C ARG A 126 -18.70 6.40 0.01
N ILE A 127 -18.93 7.71 -0.18
CA ILE A 127 -18.16 8.79 0.47
C ILE A 127 -18.32 8.69 2.00
N ALA A 128 -19.54 8.51 2.50
CA ALA A 128 -19.80 8.38 3.93
C ALA A 128 -19.09 7.13 4.53
N GLU A 129 -19.14 5.98 3.84
CA GLU A 129 -18.43 4.76 4.23
C GLU A 129 -16.92 4.98 4.32
N ILE A 130 -16.32 5.70 3.36
CA ILE A 130 -14.89 6.00 3.34
C ILE A 130 -14.52 6.97 4.47
N LEU A 131 -15.33 8.02 4.70
CA LEU A 131 -15.12 8.95 5.80
C LEU A 131 -15.17 8.24 7.16
N ASP A 132 -16.11 7.31 7.34
CA ASP A 132 -16.20 6.48 8.56
C ASP A 132 -14.99 5.56 8.69
N LEU A 133 -14.63 4.84 7.62
CA LEU A 133 -13.47 3.95 7.59
C LEU A 133 -12.18 4.66 8.01
N THR A 134 -11.95 5.86 7.46
CA THR A 134 -10.75 6.66 7.72
C THR A 134 -10.85 7.50 9.00
N GLY A 135 -12.04 7.55 9.64
CA GLY A 135 -12.30 8.36 10.83
C GLY A 135 -12.19 9.86 10.59
N LEU A 136 -12.56 10.31 9.37
CA LEU A 136 -12.50 11.71 8.94
C LEU A 136 -13.87 12.41 8.94
N VAL A 137 -14.92 11.76 9.46
CA VAL A 137 -16.30 12.31 9.49
C VAL A 137 -16.34 13.70 10.13
N SER A 138 -15.67 13.89 11.28
CA SER A 138 -15.68 15.17 12.02
C SER A 138 -15.01 16.33 11.27
N VAL A 139 -14.16 16.03 10.30
CA VAL A 139 -13.41 17.00 9.48
C VAL A 139 -13.82 16.98 8.01
N ALA A 140 -14.91 16.30 7.64
CA ALA A 140 -15.33 16.11 6.26
C ALA A 140 -15.44 17.42 5.46
N ARG A 141 -15.91 18.51 6.12
CA ARG A 141 -16.06 19.84 5.52
C ARG A 141 -14.83 20.73 5.66
N LYS A 142 -13.78 20.27 6.36
CA LYS A 142 -12.55 21.03 6.53
C LYS A 142 -11.73 20.97 5.24
N THR A 143 -11.14 22.09 4.85
CA THR A 143 -10.22 22.17 3.71
C THR A 143 -8.96 21.33 3.99
N ALA A 144 -8.52 20.54 3.01
CA ALA A 144 -7.42 19.59 3.19
C ALA A 144 -6.08 20.26 3.57
N ALA A 145 -5.86 21.51 3.17
CA ALA A 145 -4.69 22.29 3.57
C ALA A 145 -4.51 22.44 5.10
N PHE A 146 -5.60 22.32 5.88
CA PHE A 146 -5.55 22.48 7.34
C PHE A 146 -5.60 21.15 8.12
N LEU A 147 -5.43 20.04 7.46
CA LEU A 147 -5.35 18.72 8.11
C LEU A 147 -3.99 18.54 8.80
N SER A 148 -3.98 17.72 9.88
CA SER A 148 -2.73 17.20 10.43
C SER A 148 -2.04 16.25 9.45
N HIS A 149 -0.78 15.92 9.71
CA HIS A 149 -0.06 14.95 8.89
C HIS A 149 -0.81 13.62 8.82
N GLY A 150 -1.18 13.03 9.96
CA GLY A 150 -1.94 11.78 9.99
C GLY A 150 -3.29 11.88 9.28
N GLN A 151 -4.04 12.97 9.48
CA GLN A 151 -5.31 13.18 8.77
C GLN A 151 -5.12 13.24 7.26
N THR A 152 -4.04 13.86 6.77
CA THR A 152 -3.71 13.89 5.35
C THR A 152 -3.44 12.49 4.81
N GLN A 153 -2.66 11.68 5.55
CA GLN A 153 -2.37 10.31 5.18
C GLN A 153 -3.64 9.43 5.14
N TRP A 154 -4.57 9.61 6.10
CA TRP A 154 -5.86 8.90 6.09
C TRP A 154 -6.76 9.37 4.95
N LEU A 155 -6.72 10.65 4.58
CA LEU A 155 -7.44 11.16 3.41
C LEU A 155 -6.93 10.52 2.12
N GLU A 156 -5.62 10.41 1.96
CA GLU A 156 -5.02 9.72 0.80
C GLU A 156 -5.44 8.24 0.73
N LEU A 157 -5.43 7.55 1.87
CA LEU A 157 -5.92 6.18 1.94
C LEU A 157 -7.41 6.13 1.56
N GLY A 158 -8.21 7.08 2.02
CA GLY A 158 -9.63 7.23 1.63
C GLY A 158 -9.82 7.45 0.12
N MET A 159 -9.01 8.32 -0.48
CA MET A 159 -9.04 8.56 -1.94
C MET A 159 -8.62 7.30 -2.72
N LEU A 160 -7.65 6.54 -2.21
CA LEU A 160 -7.27 5.26 -2.80
C LEU A 160 -8.43 4.26 -2.71
N MET A 161 -9.09 4.16 -1.55
CA MET A 161 -10.26 3.29 -1.35
C MET A 161 -11.46 3.67 -2.22
N ALA A 162 -11.60 4.95 -2.58
CA ALA A 162 -12.64 5.42 -3.49
C ALA A 162 -12.52 4.80 -4.90
N GLN A 163 -11.32 4.41 -5.30
CA GLN A 163 -11.05 3.74 -6.57
C GLN A 163 -11.34 2.23 -6.55
N ASP A 164 -11.65 1.67 -5.37
CA ASP A 164 -11.97 0.26 -5.13
C ASP A 164 -10.89 -0.72 -5.66
N PRO A 165 -9.61 -0.54 -5.25
CA PRO A 165 -8.54 -1.41 -5.70
C PRO A 165 -8.68 -2.81 -5.09
N LYS A 166 -8.33 -3.84 -5.85
CA LYS A 166 -8.31 -5.23 -5.37
C LYS A 166 -7.03 -5.55 -4.58
N VAL A 167 -5.93 -4.97 -5.01
CA VAL A 167 -4.61 -5.06 -4.35
C VAL A 167 -4.17 -3.66 -3.98
N ILE A 168 -3.76 -3.45 -2.73
CA ILE A 168 -3.31 -2.17 -2.18
C ILE A 168 -1.84 -2.29 -1.80
N LEU A 169 -1.03 -1.38 -2.32
CA LEU A 169 0.38 -1.25 -1.99
C LEU A 169 0.57 -0.03 -1.09
N LEU A 170 1.04 -0.25 0.14
CA LEU A 170 1.33 0.80 1.12
C LEU A 170 2.83 0.82 1.42
N ASP A 171 3.47 1.97 1.20
CA ASP A 171 4.90 2.16 1.46
C ASP A 171 5.07 3.07 2.66
N GLU A 172 5.51 2.50 3.80
CA GLU A 172 5.69 3.14 5.11
C GLU A 172 4.49 4.03 5.51
N PRO A 173 3.28 3.45 5.66
CA PRO A 173 2.05 4.22 5.88
C PRO A 173 2.04 5.00 7.19
N THR A 174 2.93 4.71 8.12
CA THR A 174 3.02 5.35 9.45
C THR A 174 4.17 6.34 9.58
N ALA A 175 4.94 6.58 8.51
CA ALA A 175 6.09 7.48 8.56
C ALA A 175 5.69 8.89 9.05
N GLY A 176 6.39 9.38 10.09
CA GLY A 176 6.16 10.71 10.66
C GLY A 176 4.89 10.87 11.51
N MET A 177 4.21 9.75 11.84
CA MET A 177 3.02 9.74 12.70
C MET A 177 3.37 9.67 14.18
N THR A 178 2.51 10.25 14.99
CA THR A 178 2.50 10.02 16.44
C THR A 178 2.03 8.61 16.77
N HIS A 179 2.29 8.11 17.97
CA HIS A 179 1.84 6.77 18.40
C HIS A 179 0.31 6.59 18.27
N ALA A 180 -0.48 7.62 18.63
CA ALA A 180 -1.94 7.55 18.50
C ALA A 180 -2.39 7.50 17.03
N GLU A 181 -1.71 8.22 16.13
CA GLU A 181 -1.97 8.15 14.69
C GLU A 181 -1.57 6.81 14.09
N THR A 182 -0.46 6.21 14.55
CA THR A 182 -0.01 4.87 14.16
C THR A 182 -1.04 3.81 14.53
N SER A 183 -1.51 3.78 15.80
CA SER A 183 -2.57 2.84 16.23
C SER A 183 -3.84 3.00 15.41
N LYS A 184 -4.29 4.24 15.16
CA LYS A 184 -5.45 4.47 14.30
C LYS A 184 -5.22 3.99 12.87
N THR A 185 -4.01 4.14 12.34
CA THR A 185 -3.65 3.62 11.00
C THR A 185 -3.71 2.09 10.98
N ALA A 186 -3.25 1.41 12.06
CA ALA A 186 -3.40 -0.04 12.21
C ALA A 186 -4.88 -0.46 12.17
N ASP A 187 -5.75 0.25 12.90
CA ASP A 187 -7.20 -0.02 12.89
C ASP A 187 -7.80 0.11 11.49
N ILE A 188 -7.46 1.18 10.76
CA ILE A 188 -7.93 1.39 9.38
C ILE A 188 -7.48 0.23 8.48
N ILE A 189 -6.19 -0.13 8.53
CA ILE A 189 -5.61 -1.23 7.73
C ILE A 189 -6.27 -2.56 8.10
N ASN A 190 -6.50 -2.82 9.38
CA ASN A 190 -7.18 -4.04 9.85
C ASN A 190 -8.63 -4.14 9.35
N ARG A 191 -9.35 -3.03 9.23
CA ARG A 191 -10.70 -2.98 8.64
C ARG A 191 -10.72 -3.27 7.12
N LEU A 192 -9.58 -3.16 6.43
CA LEU A 192 -9.44 -3.45 5.00
C LEU A 192 -9.17 -4.93 4.72
N LYS A 193 -8.65 -5.67 5.68
CA LYS A 193 -8.35 -7.11 5.54
C LYS A 193 -9.58 -7.90 5.08
N GLY A 194 -9.35 -8.91 4.28
CA GLY A 194 -10.40 -9.78 3.75
C GLY A 194 -11.16 -9.20 2.56
N ARG A 195 -11.36 -7.87 2.52
CA ARG A 195 -11.99 -7.17 1.39
C ARG A 195 -10.97 -6.81 0.31
N HIS A 196 -9.78 -6.43 0.72
CA HIS A 196 -8.66 -6.05 -0.13
C HIS A 196 -7.46 -6.91 0.19
N THR A 197 -6.62 -7.17 -0.79
CA THR A 197 -5.29 -7.74 -0.59
C THR A 197 -4.31 -6.61 -0.34
N LEU A 198 -3.52 -6.69 0.72
CA LEU A 198 -2.61 -5.62 1.11
C LEU A 198 -1.16 -6.11 1.09
N LEU A 199 -0.28 -5.34 0.45
CA LEU A 199 1.17 -5.47 0.60
C LEU A 199 1.68 -4.19 1.25
N VAL A 200 2.19 -4.29 2.47
CA VAL A 200 2.61 -3.15 3.30
C VAL A 200 4.12 -3.24 3.51
N VAL A 201 4.84 -2.21 3.10
CA VAL A 201 6.26 -2.05 3.45
C VAL A 201 6.35 -1.34 4.78
N GLU A 202 7.06 -1.94 5.72
CA GLU A 202 7.29 -1.37 7.05
C GLU A 202 8.62 -1.81 7.64
N HIS A 203 9.05 -1.10 8.66
CA HIS A 203 10.27 -1.39 9.41
C HIS A 203 10.06 -1.31 10.93
N ASP A 204 8.92 -0.78 11.40
CA ASP A 204 8.53 -0.74 12.80
C ASP A 204 7.85 -2.06 13.19
N MET A 205 8.54 -2.86 14.02
CA MET A 205 8.05 -4.15 14.49
C MET A 205 6.83 -4.02 15.41
N GLY A 206 6.67 -2.90 16.13
CA GLY A 206 5.48 -2.63 16.92
C GLY A 206 4.24 -2.60 16.06
N PHE A 207 4.25 -1.78 15.03
CA PHE A 207 3.17 -1.67 14.05
C PHE A 207 2.97 -2.97 13.26
N VAL A 208 4.06 -3.64 12.85
CA VAL A 208 3.99 -4.91 12.13
C VAL A 208 3.23 -5.97 12.95
N ARG A 209 3.46 -6.07 14.27
CA ARG A 209 2.73 -7.00 15.15
C ARG A 209 1.22 -6.74 15.17
N GLU A 210 0.80 -5.47 15.06
CA GLU A 210 -0.62 -5.10 15.09
C GLU A 210 -1.36 -5.47 13.80
N ILE A 211 -0.65 -5.47 12.64
CA ILE A 211 -1.31 -5.63 11.35
C ILE A 211 -0.98 -6.93 10.63
N ALA A 212 0.21 -7.50 10.79
CA ALA A 212 0.71 -8.57 9.93
C ALA A 212 -0.02 -9.89 10.13
N GLN A 213 -0.40 -10.55 9.01
CA GLN A 213 -0.78 -11.96 8.98
C GLN A 213 0.40 -12.82 8.57
N HIS A 214 1.13 -12.37 7.53
CA HIS A 214 2.38 -12.97 7.07
C HIS A 214 3.40 -11.88 6.79
N ILE A 215 4.67 -12.22 7.00
CA ILE A 215 5.80 -11.34 6.75
C ILE A 215 6.72 -11.99 5.72
N THR A 216 7.16 -11.21 4.75
CA THR A 216 8.27 -11.53 3.86
C THR A 216 9.42 -10.59 4.19
N VAL A 217 10.57 -11.13 4.56
CA VAL A 217 11.78 -10.35 4.87
C VAL A 217 12.63 -10.24 3.63
N LEU A 218 12.87 -9.01 3.19
CA LEU A 218 13.77 -8.71 2.08
C LEU A 218 15.15 -8.28 2.63
N HIS A 219 16.22 -8.84 2.07
CA HIS A 219 17.60 -8.51 2.41
C HIS A 219 18.47 -8.51 1.15
N LEU A 220 19.16 -7.38 0.88
CA LEU A 220 20.06 -7.22 -0.28
C LEU A 220 19.45 -7.62 -1.63
N GLY A 221 18.13 -7.34 -1.79
CA GLY A 221 17.38 -7.62 -3.02
C GLY A 221 16.87 -9.05 -3.15
N GLU A 222 16.95 -9.87 -2.12
CA GLU A 222 16.51 -11.27 -2.09
C GLU A 222 15.52 -11.50 -0.94
N VAL A 223 14.65 -12.52 -1.06
CA VAL A 223 13.82 -12.99 0.05
C VAL A 223 14.70 -13.79 1.01
N LEU A 224 14.82 -13.30 2.24
CA LEU A 224 15.60 -13.94 3.30
C LEU A 224 14.77 -14.97 4.08
N ALA A 225 13.54 -14.62 4.41
CA ALA A 225 12.62 -15.46 5.18
C ALA A 225 11.17 -15.07 4.90
N GLU A 226 10.24 -16.01 5.10
CA GLU A 226 8.80 -15.79 5.08
C GLU A 226 8.16 -16.57 6.24
N GLY A 227 7.11 -16.01 6.84
CA GLY A 227 6.38 -16.67 7.93
C GLY A 227 5.49 -15.72 8.71
N SER A 228 4.96 -16.23 9.81
CA SER A 228 4.24 -15.47 10.83
C SER A 228 5.19 -14.52 11.59
N VAL A 229 4.62 -13.58 12.35
CA VAL A 229 5.40 -12.68 13.21
C VAL A 229 6.33 -13.47 14.14
N ALA A 230 5.82 -14.52 14.79
CA ALA A 230 6.60 -15.32 15.75
C ALA A 230 7.76 -16.07 15.08
N GLU A 231 7.55 -16.62 13.88
CA GLU A 231 8.59 -17.30 13.13
C GLU A 231 9.69 -16.34 12.69
N ILE A 232 9.32 -15.16 12.20
CA ILE A 232 10.28 -14.14 11.74
C ILE A 232 11.10 -13.59 12.92
N GLU A 233 10.48 -13.34 14.08
CA GLU A 233 11.19 -12.86 15.27
C GLU A 233 12.20 -13.85 15.85
N THR A 234 11.98 -15.15 15.61
CA THR A 234 12.86 -16.21 16.10
C THR A 234 13.89 -16.67 15.06
N ASP A 235 13.74 -16.29 13.78
CA ASP A 235 14.67 -16.70 12.72
C ASP A 235 16.07 -16.08 12.94
N ALA A 236 17.07 -16.93 13.11
CA ALA A 236 18.45 -16.50 13.35
C ALA A 236 19.05 -15.67 12.20
N ARG A 237 18.64 -15.94 10.93
CA ARG A 237 19.09 -15.19 9.75
C ARG A 237 18.52 -13.77 9.77
N VAL A 238 17.25 -13.63 10.13
CA VAL A 238 16.58 -12.33 10.27
C VAL A 238 17.22 -11.54 11.40
N ARG A 239 17.47 -12.17 12.55
CA ARG A 239 18.18 -11.54 13.67
C ARG A 239 19.56 -11.06 13.27
N ALA A 240 20.36 -11.88 12.58
CA ALA A 240 21.70 -11.50 12.12
C ALA A 240 21.64 -10.31 11.12
N ALA A 241 20.70 -10.31 10.19
CA ALA A 241 20.56 -9.28 9.18
C ALA A 241 20.01 -7.95 9.73
N TYR A 242 19.12 -8.02 10.72
CA TYR A 242 18.41 -6.86 11.28
C TYR A 242 18.99 -6.35 12.59
N LEU A 243 19.48 -7.26 13.45
CA LEU A 243 19.85 -6.98 14.83
C LEU A 243 21.37 -6.94 15.03
N GLY A 244 22.14 -7.34 14.02
CA GLY A 244 23.61 -7.24 14.04
C GLY A 244 24.15 -5.81 14.11
N SER A 245 23.28 -4.79 13.97
CA SER A 245 23.67 -3.37 14.02
C SER A 245 23.05 -2.54 15.14
N LYS A 246 22.00 -3.00 15.85
CA LYS A 246 21.47 -2.33 17.06
C LYS A 246 20.63 -3.31 17.86
N GLY A 247 21.04 -3.56 19.12
CA GLY A 247 20.21 -4.30 20.07
C GLY A 247 18.82 -3.66 20.18
N ILE A 248 17.82 -4.51 20.29
CA ILE A 248 16.44 -4.11 20.57
C ILE A 248 16.45 -3.52 21.98
N SER A 249 16.25 -2.23 22.10
CA SER A 249 15.83 -1.55 23.36
C SER A 249 14.37 -1.18 23.23
#